data_d89396cc99f916c7068521eed1965df9
#
_entry.id   d89396cc99f916c7068521eed1965df9
#
_cell.length_a   1.000
_cell.length_b   1.000
_cell.length_c   1.000
_cell.angle_alpha   90.00
_cell.angle_beta   90.00
_cell.angle_gamma   90.00
#
_symmetry.space_group_name_H-M   'P 1'
#
loop_
_entity.id
_entity.type
_entity.pdbx_description
1 polymer ?
#
loop_
_entity_poly.entity_id
_entity_poly.type
_entity_poly.pdbx_seq_one_letter_code
_entity_poly.pdbx_strand_id
1 'polypeptide(L)'
;IKLCKDTFEKKLAEKLCLTRVSAPLFVKPGTGLNDNLNGYERPVSFDIRDLKDNVQIVQSLAKWKRFALKKYGFKPGTGLYTDMNAIRRDEDLDNLHSVYVDQWDWEKVITEDTRNIQTLKDTVKNIVKALKETETVIRQKYPQLNPNLNEDVTFISAQELEDKYPELTPKKREDEAC
;
A
#
# COMPACT_ATOMS: atom_id res chain seq x y z
N ILE A 1 7.77 7.66 15.78
CA ILE A 1 6.99 6.76 14.90
C ILE A 1 5.50 7.11 14.96
N LYS A 2 4.84 7.06 16.15
CA LYS A 2 3.38 7.28 16.27
C LYS A 2 2.93 8.60 15.64
N LEU A 3 3.56 9.73 15.97
CA LEU A 3 3.22 11.03 15.38
C LEU A 3 3.31 11.03 13.84
N CYS A 4 4.34 10.39 13.28
CA CYS A 4 4.51 10.25 11.83
C CYS A 4 3.35 9.47 11.22
N LYS A 5 3.03 8.30 11.79
CA LYS A 5 1.92 7.45 11.33
C LYS A 5 0.59 8.19 11.38
N ASP A 6 0.22 8.74 12.53
CA ASP A 6 -1.07 9.43 12.73
C ASP A 6 -1.21 10.65 11.80
N THR A 7 -0.12 11.38 11.56
CA THR A 7 -0.15 12.56 10.68
C THR A 7 -0.31 12.16 9.23
N PHE A 8 0.53 11.22 8.75
CA PHE A 8 0.47 10.77 7.36
C PHE A 8 -0.87 10.14 7.02
N GLU A 9 -1.37 9.24 7.87
CA GLU A 9 -2.68 8.58 7.72
C GLU A 9 -3.78 9.61 7.49
N LYS A 10 -3.86 10.63 8.37
CA LYS A 10 -4.86 11.69 8.25
C LYS A 10 -4.71 12.49 6.96
N LYS A 11 -3.49 12.92 6.63
CA LYS A 11 -3.21 13.71 5.43
C LYS A 11 -3.49 12.94 4.15
N LEU A 12 -3.13 11.67 4.10
CA LEU A 12 -3.43 10.79 2.96
C LEU A 12 -4.93 10.63 2.77
N ALA A 13 -5.66 10.34 3.85
CA ALA A 13 -7.11 10.17 3.81
C ALA A 13 -7.83 11.44 3.33
N GLU A 14 -7.43 12.61 3.81
CA GLU A 14 -7.96 13.91 3.36
C GLU A 14 -7.73 14.13 1.86
N LYS A 15 -6.50 13.91 1.37
CA LYS A 15 -6.13 14.20 -0.03
C LYS A 15 -6.72 13.22 -1.04
N LEU A 16 -6.92 11.98 -0.65
CA LEU A 16 -7.43 10.93 -1.54
C LEU A 16 -8.92 10.63 -1.34
N CYS A 17 -9.60 11.32 -0.42
CA CYS A 17 -11.01 11.08 -0.06
C CYS A 17 -11.25 9.66 0.43
N LEU A 18 -10.43 9.21 1.41
CA LEU A 18 -10.50 7.86 1.95
C LEU A 18 -11.20 7.84 3.31
N THR A 19 -11.96 6.80 3.54
CA THR A 19 -12.58 6.49 4.83
C THR A 19 -11.86 5.31 5.48
N ARG A 20 -11.51 5.44 6.75
CA ARG A 20 -10.91 4.33 7.51
C ARG A 20 -11.94 3.23 7.73
N VAL A 21 -11.53 1.99 7.45
CA VAL A 21 -12.30 0.78 7.75
C VAL A 21 -11.42 -0.24 8.47
N SER A 22 -12.02 -1.12 9.25
CA SER A 22 -11.29 -2.21 9.89
C SER A 22 -11.24 -3.41 8.95
N ALA A 23 -10.02 -3.92 8.72
CA ALA A 23 -9.79 -5.12 7.92
C ALA A 23 -9.63 -6.36 8.79
N PRO A 24 -9.86 -7.58 8.26
CA PRO A 24 -9.57 -8.80 8.96
C PRO A 24 -8.05 -9.03 9.07
N LEU A 25 -7.59 -9.51 10.22
CA LEU A 25 -6.22 -9.99 10.40
C LEU A 25 -6.04 -11.38 9.77
N PHE A 26 -7.09 -12.19 9.78
CA PHE A 26 -7.10 -13.53 9.20
C PHE A 26 -8.45 -13.80 8.52
N VAL A 27 -8.44 -14.73 7.59
CA VAL A 27 -9.62 -15.12 6.81
C VAL A 27 -9.69 -16.64 6.70
N LYS A 28 -10.88 -17.16 6.41
CA LYS A 28 -11.07 -18.60 6.14
C LYS A 28 -10.47 -18.94 4.77
N PRO A 29 -9.70 -20.05 4.63
CA PRO A 29 -9.25 -20.56 3.35
C PRO A 29 -10.42 -20.77 2.38
N GLY A 30 -10.19 -20.59 1.09
CA GLY A 30 -11.21 -20.79 0.06
C GLY A 30 -12.20 -19.65 -0.12
N THR A 31 -12.20 -18.61 0.75
CA THR A 31 -13.03 -17.41 0.53
C THR A 31 -12.55 -16.53 -0.64
N GLY A 32 -11.32 -16.73 -1.11
CA GLY A 32 -10.71 -15.89 -2.13
C GLY A 32 -10.30 -14.49 -1.64
N LEU A 33 -10.39 -14.22 -0.33
CA LEU A 33 -10.09 -12.91 0.24
C LEU A 33 -8.61 -12.73 0.61
N ASN A 34 -7.87 -13.83 0.84
CA ASN A 34 -6.42 -13.74 0.99
C ASN A 34 -5.75 -13.67 -0.38
N ASP A 35 -4.67 -12.92 -0.48
CA ASP A 35 -3.89 -12.85 -1.70
C ASP A 35 -2.85 -13.96 -1.73
N ASN A 36 -2.56 -14.50 -2.92
CA ASN A 36 -1.55 -15.54 -3.09
C ASN A 36 -0.16 -14.96 -3.44
N LEU A 37 -0.01 -13.63 -3.42
CA LEU A 37 1.21 -12.93 -3.83
C LEU A 37 1.72 -13.43 -5.20
N ASN A 38 2.91 -14.03 -5.26
CA ASN A 38 3.47 -14.63 -6.48
C ASN A 38 3.02 -16.09 -6.69
N GLY A 39 2.29 -16.67 -5.74
CA GLY A 39 1.69 -18.01 -5.84
C GLY A 39 2.50 -19.14 -5.22
N TYR A 40 3.70 -18.89 -4.72
CA TYR A 40 4.54 -19.87 -4.00
C TYR A 40 4.61 -19.61 -2.50
N GLU A 41 4.30 -18.39 -2.06
CA GLU A 41 4.33 -18.01 -0.65
C GLU A 41 3.18 -18.67 0.11
N ARG A 42 3.51 -19.28 1.23
CA ARG A 42 2.56 -19.99 2.07
C ARG A 42 2.02 -19.06 3.15
N PRO A 43 0.70 -18.92 3.31
CA PRO A 43 0.14 -18.16 4.44
C PRO A 43 0.44 -18.87 5.77
N VAL A 44 0.56 -18.08 6.84
CA VAL A 44 0.55 -18.63 8.20
C VAL A 44 -0.88 -19.05 8.52
N SER A 45 -1.06 -20.32 8.87
CA SER A 45 -2.36 -20.90 9.22
C SER A 45 -2.38 -21.34 10.67
N PHE A 46 -3.54 -21.26 11.29
CA PHE A 46 -3.80 -21.80 12.63
C PHE A 46 -5.24 -22.25 12.75
N ASP A 47 -5.52 -23.15 13.70
CA ASP A 47 -6.86 -23.59 14.02
C ASP A 47 -7.53 -22.66 15.04
N ILE A 48 -8.84 -22.60 14.99
CA ILE A 48 -9.68 -21.97 16.02
C ILE A 48 -10.51 -23.07 16.67
N ARG A 49 -10.46 -23.19 17.99
CA ARG A 49 -11.05 -24.27 18.78
C ARG A 49 -12.49 -24.60 18.39
N ASP A 50 -13.31 -23.57 18.14
CA ASP A 50 -14.75 -23.73 17.87
C ASP A 50 -15.06 -23.81 16.37
N LEU A 51 -14.09 -23.54 15.51
CA LEU A 51 -14.17 -23.74 14.07
C LEU A 51 -13.46 -25.05 13.74
N LYS A 52 -14.17 -26.02 13.20
CA LYS A 52 -13.57 -27.28 12.73
C LYS A 52 -12.69 -27.08 11.48
N ASP A 53 -12.07 -25.93 11.37
CA ASP A 53 -11.40 -25.48 10.15
C ASP A 53 -10.23 -24.54 10.49
N ASN A 54 -9.25 -24.48 9.64
CA ASN A 54 -8.13 -23.55 9.78
C ASN A 54 -8.49 -22.17 9.26
N VAL A 55 -7.81 -21.15 9.76
CA VAL A 55 -7.80 -19.79 9.22
C VAL A 55 -6.39 -19.39 8.80
N GLN A 56 -6.29 -18.40 7.96
CA GLN A 56 -5.02 -17.90 7.42
C GLN A 56 -4.86 -16.43 7.75
N ILE A 57 -3.70 -16.06 8.30
CA ILE A 57 -3.30 -14.65 8.42
C ILE A 57 -3.17 -14.08 7.00
N VAL A 58 -3.68 -12.88 6.79
CA VAL A 58 -3.62 -12.23 5.48
C VAL A 58 -2.18 -11.94 5.06
N GLN A 59 -1.88 -12.20 3.78
CA GLN A 59 -0.61 -11.84 3.15
C GLN A 59 -0.71 -10.47 2.46
N SER A 60 -1.91 -10.13 1.97
CA SER A 60 -2.28 -8.85 1.39
C SER A 60 -3.80 -8.66 1.48
N LEU A 61 -4.25 -7.41 1.54
CA LEU A 61 -5.67 -7.06 1.57
C LEU A 61 -6.21 -6.61 0.21
N ALA A 62 -5.48 -6.76 -0.88
CA ALA A 62 -5.88 -6.28 -2.20
C ALA A 62 -7.27 -6.81 -2.62
N LYS A 63 -7.50 -8.11 -2.49
CA LYS A 63 -8.79 -8.74 -2.81
C LYS A 63 -9.89 -8.32 -1.82
N TRP A 64 -9.58 -8.29 -0.53
CA TRP A 64 -10.52 -7.88 0.50
C TRP A 64 -10.97 -6.43 0.34
N LYS A 65 -10.05 -5.49 0.04
CA LYS A 65 -10.39 -4.08 -0.18
C LYS A 65 -11.39 -3.90 -1.32
N ARG A 66 -11.20 -4.57 -2.45
CA ARG A 66 -12.14 -4.53 -3.57
C ARG A 66 -13.52 -5.05 -3.19
N PHE A 67 -13.56 -6.16 -2.45
CA PHE A 67 -14.81 -6.66 -1.87
C PHE A 67 -15.46 -5.65 -0.92
N ALA A 68 -14.67 -5.03 -0.03
CA ALA A 68 -15.14 -4.04 0.95
C ALA A 68 -15.68 -2.77 0.27
N LEU A 69 -15.02 -2.26 -0.77
CA LEU A 69 -15.51 -1.12 -1.55
C LEU A 69 -16.92 -1.36 -2.08
N LYS A 70 -17.16 -2.54 -2.66
CA LYS A 70 -18.48 -2.93 -3.14
C LYS A 70 -19.47 -3.11 -1.99
N LYS A 71 -19.08 -3.86 -0.95
CA LYS A 71 -19.94 -4.19 0.21
C LYS A 71 -20.41 -2.94 0.96
N TYR A 72 -19.53 -1.95 1.12
CA TYR A 72 -19.85 -0.71 1.82
C TYR A 72 -20.40 0.40 0.91
N GLY A 73 -20.52 0.14 -0.38
CA GLY A 73 -21.15 1.05 -1.34
C GLY A 73 -20.36 2.32 -1.63
N PHE A 74 -19.03 2.26 -1.62
CA PHE A 74 -18.18 3.38 -1.99
C PHE A 74 -18.46 3.86 -3.41
N LYS A 75 -18.46 5.18 -3.59
CA LYS A 75 -18.77 5.84 -4.87
C LYS A 75 -17.50 6.21 -5.62
N PRO A 76 -17.56 6.40 -6.94
CA PRO A 76 -16.44 6.93 -7.71
C PRO A 76 -15.86 8.21 -7.08
N GLY A 77 -14.53 8.31 -7.05
CA GLY A 77 -13.81 9.39 -6.40
C GLY A 77 -13.58 9.23 -4.90
N THR A 78 -14.21 8.25 -4.25
CA THR A 78 -14.00 7.93 -2.84
C THR A 78 -13.34 6.56 -2.67
N GLY A 79 -12.80 6.30 -1.51
CA GLY A 79 -12.14 5.04 -1.22
C GLY A 79 -12.06 4.71 0.26
N LEU A 80 -11.42 3.60 0.54
CA LEU A 80 -11.13 3.17 1.90
C LEU A 80 -9.62 3.05 2.14
N TYR A 81 -9.24 3.15 3.39
CA TYR A 81 -7.93 2.71 3.86
C TYR A 81 -8.08 1.91 5.15
N THR A 82 -7.09 1.11 5.43
CA THR A 82 -7.04 0.27 6.63
C THR A 82 -5.60 0.10 7.09
N ASP A 83 -5.43 -0.12 8.39
CA ASP A 83 -4.19 -0.64 8.93
C ASP A 83 -4.12 -2.14 8.59
N MET A 84 -3.09 -2.54 7.87
CA MET A 84 -2.83 -3.93 7.54
C MET A 84 -1.63 -4.43 8.33
N ASN A 85 -1.83 -5.56 9.02
CA ASN A 85 -0.74 -6.32 9.62
C ASN A 85 -0.70 -7.67 8.92
N ALA A 86 0.42 -7.99 8.28
CA ALA A 86 0.62 -9.23 7.57
C ALA A 86 1.87 -9.96 8.05
N ILE A 87 1.88 -11.27 7.89
CA ILE A 87 3.05 -12.12 8.13
C ILE A 87 3.39 -12.81 6.81
N ARG A 88 4.57 -12.52 6.29
CA ARG A 88 5.13 -13.10 5.07
C ARG A 88 6.24 -14.08 5.44
N ARG A 89 5.84 -15.29 5.77
CA ARG A 89 6.75 -16.31 6.31
C ARG A 89 7.83 -16.78 5.35
N ASP A 90 7.61 -16.65 4.06
CA ASP A 90 8.51 -17.09 2.99
C ASP A 90 9.19 -15.89 2.29
N GLU A 91 9.29 -14.73 2.97
CA GLU A 91 9.95 -13.54 2.45
C GLU A 91 11.47 -13.69 2.47
N ASP A 92 12.12 -13.31 1.38
CA ASP A 92 13.57 -13.15 1.36
C ASP A 92 13.95 -11.88 2.10
N LEU A 93 14.60 -12.04 3.25
CA LEU A 93 14.91 -10.94 4.17
C LEU A 93 16.12 -10.13 3.71
N ASP A 94 15.95 -8.83 3.66
CA ASP A 94 17.02 -7.86 3.42
C ASP A 94 16.78 -6.58 4.25
N ASN A 95 17.43 -5.46 3.89
CA ASN A 95 17.23 -4.19 4.59
C ASN A 95 15.89 -3.50 4.30
N LEU A 96 15.11 -3.98 3.32
CA LEU A 96 13.81 -3.43 2.93
C LEU A 96 12.65 -4.41 3.21
N HIS A 97 12.93 -5.72 3.22
CA HIS A 97 11.92 -6.77 3.34
C HIS A 97 11.94 -7.43 4.71
N SER A 98 10.77 -7.61 5.31
CA SER A 98 10.59 -8.17 6.64
C SER A 98 9.46 -9.21 6.67
N VAL A 99 9.58 -10.17 7.58
CA VAL A 99 8.51 -11.16 7.85
C VAL A 99 7.22 -10.47 8.30
N TYR A 100 7.34 -9.44 9.12
CA TYR A 100 6.19 -8.65 9.60
C TYR A 100 6.04 -7.40 8.74
N VAL A 101 4.83 -7.19 8.23
CA VAL A 101 4.45 -6.02 7.42
C VAL A 101 3.37 -5.24 8.14
N ASP A 102 3.64 -3.97 8.40
CA ASP A 102 2.72 -2.98 8.97
C ASP A 102 2.59 -1.83 7.96
N GLN A 103 1.45 -1.72 7.32
CA GLN A 103 1.24 -0.70 6.27
C GLN A 103 -0.16 -0.12 6.30
N TRP A 104 -0.31 1.10 5.80
CA TRP A 104 -1.62 1.63 5.40
C TRP A 104 -1.93 1.15 3.99
N ASP A 105 -2.94 0.36 3.91
CA ASP A 105 -3.37 -0.21 2.65
C ASP A 105 -4.66 0.47 2.20
N TRP A 106 -4.69 1.04 1.02
CA TRP A 106 -5.83 1.81 0.54
C TRP A 106 -6.28 1.36 -0.85
N GLU A 107 -7.53 1.66 -1.17
CA GLU A 107 -8.15 1.41 -2.46
C GLU A 107 -9.17 2.50 -2.75
N LYS A 108 -9.22 3.02 -3.97
CA LYS A 108 -10.13 4.08 -4.40
C LYS A 108 -10.92 3.67 -5.62
N VAL A 109 -12.21 4.01 -5.64
CA VAL A 109 -13.08 3.74 -6.79
C VAL A 109 -12.83 4.79 -7.87
N ILE A 110 -12.49 4.35 -9.06
CA ILE A 110 -12.39 5.17 -10.26
C ILE A 110 -13.35 4.63 -11.32
N THR A 111 -13.77 5.48 -12.26
CA THR A 111 -14.57 5.10 -13.43
C THR A 111 -13.65 4.79 -14.61
N GLU A 112 -14.22 4.25 -15.68
CA GLU A 112 -13.48 4.01 -16.92
C GLU A 112 -12.90 5.32 -17.47
N ASP A 113 -13.67 6.40 -17.46
CA ASP A 113 -13.22 7.73 -17.92
C ASP A 113 -12.07 8.30 -17.10
N THR A 114 -12.03 8.00 -15.79
CA THR A 114 -10.97 8.47 -14.88
C THR A 114 -9.81 7.50 -14.78
N ARG A 115 -9.86 6.34 -15.45
CA ARG A 115 -8.74 5.39 -15.52
C ARG A 115 -7.73 5.82 -16.58
N ASN A 116 -6.96 6.83 -16.29
CA ASN A 116 -5.99 7.42 -17.21
C ASN A 116 -4.72 7.85 -16.48
N ILE A 117 -3.68 8.20 -17.25
CA ILE A 117 -2.37 8.57 -16.71
C ILE A 117 -2.44 9.88 -15.90
N GLN A 118 -3.35 10.78 -16.22
CA GLN A 118 -3.49 12.02 -15.46
C GLN A 118 -3.98 11.75 -14.04
N THR A 119 -4.99 10.90 -13.88
CA THR A 119 -5.48 10.46 -12.56
C THR A 119 -4.38 9.80 -11.74
N LEU A 120 -3.53 8.96 -12.38
CA LEU A 120 -2.38 8.37 -11.71
C LEU A 120 -1.41 9.44 -11.23
N LYS A 121 -1.01 10.37 -12.10
CA LYS A 121 -0.08 11.46 -11.77
C LYS A 121 -0.61 12.34 -10.65
N ASP A 122 -1.88 12.68 -10.67
CA ASP A 122 -2.51 13.51 -9.63
C ASP A 122 -2.59 12.78 -8.29
N THR A 123 -2.87 11.47 -8.33
CA THR A 123 -2.85 10.62 -7.12
C THR A 123 -1.46 10.58 -6.50
N VAL A 124 -0.41 10.32 -7.29
CA VAL A 124 0.98 10.29 -6.82
C VAL A 124 1.38 11.64 -6.22
N LYS A 125 1.08 12.76 -6.91
CA LYS A 125 1.36 14.10 -6.38
C LYS A 125 0.66 14.37 -5.05
N ASN A 126 -0.56 13.89 -4.88
CA ASN A 126 -1.29 14.01 -3.61
C ASN A 126 -0.66 13.17 -2.49
N ILE A 127 -0.14 11.99 -2.79
CA ILE A 127 0.62 11.18 -1.84
C ILE A 127 1.90 11.91 -1.41
N VAL A 128 2.67 12.44 -2.36
CA VAL A 128 3.91 13.20 -2.07
C VAL A 128 3.60 14.44 -1.23
N LYS A 129 2.52 15.16 -1.52
CA LYS A 129 2.06 16.27 -0.65
C LYS A 129 1.74 15.82 0.77
N ALA A 130 1.09 14.67 0.94
CA ALA A 130 0.81 14.12 2.28
C ALA A 130 2.10 13.79 3.04
N LEU A 131 3.10 13.22 2.35
CA LEU A 131 4.43 12.95 2.89
C LEU A 131 5.12 14.26 3.32
N LYS A 132 5.10 15.28 2.48
CA LYS A 132 5.73 16.57 2.74
C LYS A 132 5.08 17.33 3.91
N GLU A 133 3.76 17.30 3.99
CA GLU A 133 3.04 17.86 5.14
C GLU A 133 3.37 17.10 6.44
N THR A 134 3.55 15.79 6.36
CA THR A 134 3.99 14.96 7.49
C THR A 134 5.42 15.32 7.89
N GLU A 135 6.32 15.46 6.93
CA GLU A 135 7.70 15.92 7.16
C GLU A 135 7.71 17.26 7.93
N THR A 136 6.89 18.21 7.51
CA THR A 136 6.78 19.51 8.15
C THR A 136 6.41 19.40 9.64
N VAL A 137 5.43 18.56 9.97
CA VAL A 137 5.03 18.31 11.36
C VAL A 137 6.15 17.64 12.17
N ILE A 138 6.84 16.67 11.57
CA ILE A 138 7.96 15.98 12.22
C ILE A 138 9.12 16.94 12.46
N ARG A 139 9.48 17.76 11.47
CA ARG A 139 10.54 18.78 11.59
C ARG A 139 10.25 19.78 12.69
N GLN A 140 9.01 20.26 12.81
CA GLN A 140 8.61 21.17 13.86
C GLN A 140 8.73 20.54 15.27
N LYS A 141 8.40 19.26 15.40
CA LYS A 141 8.44 18.55 16.68
C LYS A 141 9.82 18.02 17.05
N TYR A 142 10.60 17.64 16.04
CA TYR A 142 11.92 17.01 16.18
C TYR A 142 12.93 17.64 15.21
N PRO A 143 13.35 18.91 15.47
CA PRO A 143 14.23 19.64 14.56
C PRO A 143 15.57 18.93 14.27
N GLN A 144 16.03 18.11 15.21
CA GLN A 144 17.30 17.37 15.11
C GLN A 144 17.26 16.29 14.01
N LEU A 145 16.08 15.82 13.56
CA LEU A 145 15.99 14.81 12.51
C LEU A 145 16.26 15.36 11.12
N ASN A 146 16.01 16.67 10.92
CA ASN A 146 16.22 17.40 9.67
C ASN A 146 15.84 16.61 8.38
N PRO A 147 14.63 16.03 8.29
CA PRO A 147 14.21 15.31 7.09
C PRO A 147 14.10 16.30 5.91
N ASN A 148 14.37 15.81 4.70
CA ASN A 148 14.28 16.62 3.48
C ASN A 148 13.80 15.76 2.31
N LEU A 149 12.48 15.61 2.19
CA LEU A 149 11.85 14.95 1.05
C LEU A 149 11.76 15.91 -0.13
N ASN A 150 12.03 15.43 -1.33
CA ASN A 150 11.79 16.19 -2.55
C ASN A 150 10.28 16.21 -2.86
N GLU A 151 9.76 17.37 -3.26
CA GLU A 151 8.37 17.53 -3.72
C GLU A 151 8.21 17.25 -5.21
N ASP A 152 9.30 17.35 -5.96
CA ASP A 152 9.28 17.12 -7.40
C ASP A 152 9.15 15.62 -7.69
N VAL A 153 8.14 15.30 -8.49
CA VAL A 153 7.86 13.92 -8.91
C VAL A 153 8.24 13.76 -10.37
N THR A 154 9.23 12.93 -10.63
CA THR A 154 9.58 12.51 -11.98
C THR A 154 8.77 11.28 -12.37
N PHE A 155 8.18 11.31 -13.56
CA PHE A 155 7.47 10.17 -14.13
C PHE A 155 8.25 9.66 -15.33
N ILE A 156 8.57 8.40 -15.32
CA ILE A 156 9.25 7.70 -16.41
C ILE A 156 8.46 6.43 -16.74
N SER A 157 8.29 6.11 -18.00
CA SER A 157 7.64 4.87 -18.41
C SER A 157 8.63 3.70 -18.40
N ALA A 158 8.11 2.46 -18.33
CA ALA A 158 8.94 1.27 -18.48
C ALA A 158 9.66 1.22 -19.83
N GLN A 159 9.02 1.74 -20.90
CA GLN A 159 9.64 1.82 -22.22
C GLN A 159 10.83 2.82 -22.24
N GLU A 160 10.66 4.00 -21.64
CA GLU A 160 11.77 4.98 -21.53
C GLU A 160 12.93 4.41 -20.72
N LEU A 161 12.67 3.62 -19.68
CA LEU A 161 13.72 2.92 -18.93
C LEU A 161 14.40 1.84 -19.77
N GLU A 162 13.65 1.11 -20.57
CA GLU A 162 14.20 0.10 -21.49
C GLU A 162 15.06 0.74 -22.59
N ASP A 163 14.58 1.81 -23.18
CA ASP A 163 15.34 2.54 -24.21
C ASP A 163 16.64 3.15 -23.64
N LYS A 164 16.61 3.58 -22.36
CA LYS A 164 17.76 4.17 -21.68
C LYS A 164 18.78 3.13 -21.22
N TYR A 165 18.32 1.95 -20.80
CA TYR A 165 19.14 0.88 -20.23
C TYR A 165 18.79 -0.48 -20.84
N PRO A 166 18.98 -0.67 -22.16
CA PRO A 166 18.52 -1.87 -22.86
C PRO A 166 19.13 -3.18 -22.35
N GLU A 167 20.38 -3.11 -21.84
CA GLU A 167 21.13 -4.29 -21.37
C GLU A 167 20.78 -4.71 -19.94
N LEU A 168 19.97 -3.90 -19.21
CA LEU A 168 19.62 -4.20 -17.83
C LEU A 168 18.28 -4.95 -17.73
N THR A 169 18.16 -5.76 -16.68
CA THR A 169 16.86 -6.35 -16.31
C THR A 169 15.90 -5.26 -15.83
N PRO A 170 14.56 -5.45 -15.92
CA PRO A 170 13.58 -4.45 -15.48
C PRO A 170 13.87 -3.90 -14.07
N LYS A 171 14.15 -4.78 -13.09
CA LYS A 171 14.47 -4.35 -11.72
C LYS A 171 15.73 -3.49 -11.65
N LYS A 172 16.77 -3.86 -12.38
CA LYS A 172 18.02 -3.07 -12.41
C LYS A 172 17.84 -1.72 -13.11
N ARG A 173 16.94 -1.63 -14.11
CA ARG A 173 16.60 -0.35 -14.75
C ARG A 173 15.94 0.62 -13.75
N GLU A 174 15.07 0.11 -12.89
CA GLU A 174 14.44 0.89 -11.83
C GLU A 174 15.47 1.37 -10.80
N ASP A 175 16.36 0.48 -10.36
CA ASP A 175 17.43 0.80 -9.41
C ASP A 175 18.39 1.90 -9.94
N GLU A 176 18.67 1.91 -11.26
CA GLU A 176 19.52 2.94 -11.89
C GLU A 176 18.80 4.28 -12.10
N ALA A 177 17.48 4.31 -12.05
CA ALA A 177 16.67 5.51 -12.24
C ALA A 177 16.34 6.23 -10.93
N CYS A 178 16.51 5.58 -9.78
CA CYS A 178 16.26 6.10 -8.45
C CYS A 178 17.54 6.46 -7.73
#